data_e49b55997ae0dd2c96b76bac492bef56
#
_entry.id   e49b55997ae0dd2c96b76bac492bef56
#
_cell.length_a   1.000
_cell.length_b   1.000
_cell.length_c   1.000
_cell.angle_alpha   90.00
_cell.angle_beta   90.00
_cell.angle_gamma   90.00
#
_symmetry.space_group_name_H-M   'P 1'
#
loop_
_entity.id
_entity.type
_entity.pdbx_description
1 polymer ?
#
loop_
_entity_poly.entity_id
_entity_poly.type
_entity_poly.pdbx_seq_one_letter_code
_entity_poly.pdbx_strand_id
1 'polypeptide(L)'
;WGQIDILLNIAGGNMPGATLEPDQHFYDMDISCWEKVTNLNMNGTVYPSMIFGKVMAKQKKGCIINVSSMAAYSAITRVPGYSAAKTAVANFTQWLASEMALKYGDGIRVNAIAPGFFIGDQNRRVLINPDGSLTDRSKKVLAKTPMNRFGDIKELNGAVQFLCSEAASFVTGAMLPIDGGFSAFSG
;
A
#
# COMPACT_ATOMS: atom_id res chain seq x y z
N TRP A 1 13.91 -24.19 3.87
CA TRP A 1 12.54 -24.47 3.43
C TRP A 1 12.50 -24.91 1.95
N GLY A 2 13.38 -24.41 1.10
CA GLY A 2 13.52 -24.86 -0.28
C GLY A 2 12.57 -24.20 -1.28
N GLN A 3 11.43 -23.63 -0.84
CA GLN A 3 10.46 -22.96 -1.72
C GLN A 3 9.79 -21.76 -1.03
N ILE A 4 9.23 -20.87 -1.85
CA ILE A 4 8.42 -19.72 -1.43
C ILE A 4 7.19 -19.64 -2.34
N ASP A 5 6.00 -19.80 -1.76
CA ASP A 5 4.76 -19.79 -2.52
C ASP A 5 4.13 -18.39 -2.54
N ILE A 6 4.22 -17.66 -1.42
CA ILE A 6 3.62 -16.34 -1.25
C ILE A 6 4.62 -15.38 -0.60
N LEU A 7 4.76 -14.19 -1.17
CA LEU A 7 5.48 -13.06 -0.59
C LEU A 7 4.50 -11.92 -0.35
N LEU A 8 4.37 -11.50 0.90
CA LEU A 8 3.58 -10.32 1.28
C LEU A 8 4.53 -9.18 1.66
N ASN A 9 4.62 -8.16 0.83
CA ASN A 9 5.40 -6.95 1.07
C ASN A 9 4.56 -5.94 1.85
N ILE A 10 4.54 -6.05 3.17
CA ILE A 10 3.72 -5.24 4.09
C ILE A 10 4.51 -4.11 4.73
N ALA A 11 5.85 -4.18 4.70
CA ALA A 11 6.70 -3.15 5.28
C ALA A 11 6.39 -1.77 4.67
N GLY A 12 6.21 -0.78 5.53
CA GLY A 12 5.88 0.57 5.09
C GLY A 12 5.09 1.35 6.12
N GLY A 13 4.87 2.59 5.82
CA GLY A 13 4.14 3.54 6.65
C GLY A 13 4.71 4.94 6.53
N ASN A 14 4.10 5.89 7.22
CA ASN A 14 4.67 7.22 7.35
C ASN A 14 5.63 7.29 8.54
N MET A 15 6.46 8.32 8.59
CA MET A 15 7.50 8.49 9.61
C MET A 15 7.39 9.88 10.27
N PRO A 16 7.83 10.01 11.53
CA PRO A 16 8.03 11.33 12.13
C PRO A 16 8.93 12.21 11.24
N GLY A 17 8.58 13.49 11.11
CA GLY A 17 9.30 14.43 10.25
C GLY A 17 8.98 14.35 8.76
N ALA A 18 8.34 13.26 8.29
CA ALA A 18 7.86 13.11 6.91
C ALA A 18 6.38 13.50 6.74
N THR A 19 5.76 14.08 7.79
CA THR A 19 4.41 14.66 7.75
C THR A 19 4.52 16.16 7.92
N LEU A 20 4.01 16.92 6.97
CA LEU A 20 3.93 18.38 7.10
C LEU A 20 2.89 18.76 8.15
N GLU A 21 3.23 19.63 9.08
CA GLU A 21 2.27 20.26 9.97
C GLU A 21 1.38 21.27 9.21
N PRO A 22 0.20 21.65 9.73
CA PRO A 22 -0.74 22.50 8.98
C PRO A 22 -0.14 23.81 8.44
N ASP A 23 0.78 24.39 9.18
CA ASP A 23 1.44 25.68 8.91
C ASP A 23 2.84 25.51 8.30
N GLN A 24 3.30 24.26 8.13
CA GLN A 24 4.62 23.95 7.58
C GLN A 24 4.57 23.96 6.04
N HIS A 25 5.53 24.66 5.43
CA HIS A 25 5.70 24.65 4.00
C HIS A 25 6.44 23.39 3.51
N PHE A 26 6.16 22.97 2.29
CA PHE A 26 6.82 21.80 1.69
C PHE A 26 8.36 21.94 1.67
N TYR A 27 8.87 23.15 1.47
CA TYR A 27 10.32 23.44 1.40
C TYR A 27 11.04 23.29 2.75
N ASP A 28 10.29 23.28 3.85
CA ASP A 28 10.84 23.14 5.22
C ASP A 28 10.98 21.67 5.64
N MET A 29 10.58 20.74 4.76
CA MET A 29 10.75 19.32 5.01
C MET A 29 12.22 18.93 4.93
N ASP A 30 12.72 18.26 5.97
CA ASP A 30 14.07 17.68 5.96
C ASP A 30 14.19 16.61 4.87
N ILE A 31 15.16 16.79 3.97
CA ILE A 31 15.44 15.86 2.88
C ILE A 31 15.69 14.44 3.44
N SER A 32 16.36 14.32 4.58
CA SER A 32 16.61 13.01 5.20
C SER A 32 15.33 12.30 5.65
N CYS A 33 14.29 13.04 6.04
CA CYS A 33 12.98 12.49 6.37
C CYS A 33 12.24 12.01 5.10
N TRP A 34 12.36 12.77 4.02
CA TRP A 34 11.89 12.35 2.71
C TRP A 34 12.56 11.05 2.25
N GLU A 35 13.88 10.99 2.29
CA GLU A 35 14.65 9.79 1.90
C GLU A 35 14.28 8.57 2.74
N LYS A 36 14.16 8.73 4.05
CA LYS A 36 13.79 7.63 4.96
C LYS A 36 12.41 7.08 4.65
N VAL A 37 11.39 7.93 4.45
CA VAL A 37 10.02 7.47 4.18
C VAL A 37 9.90 6.84 2.79
N THR A 38 10.58 7.39 1.79
CA THR A 38 10.60 6.82 0.44
C THR A 38 11.34 5.50 0.42
N ASN A 39 12.50 5.41 1.06
CA ASN A 39 13.27 4.19 1.19
C ASN A 39 12.49 3.08 1.90
N LEU A 40 11.87 3.37 3.05
CA LEU A 40 11.06 2.41 3.79
C LEU A 40 9.94 1.82 2.92
N ASN A 41 9.19 2.66 2.22
CA ASN A 41 8.03 2.20 1.46
C ASN A 41 8.40 1.57 0.11
N MET A 42 9.32 2.18 -0.64
CA MET A 42 9.71 1.70 -1.97
C MET A 42 10.67 0.51 -1.86
N ASN A 43 11.81 0.69 -1.20
CA ASN A 43 12.83 -0.34 -1.12
C ASN A 43 12.43 -1.49 -0.19
N GLY A 44 11.57 -1.24 0.82
CA GLY A 44 10.92 -2.28 1.63
C GLY A 44 10.02 -3.22 0.81
N THR A 45 9.62 -2.81 -0.40
CA THR A 45 8.89 -3.65 -1.36
C THR A 45 9.83 -4.25 -2.41
N VAL A 46 10.74 -3.44 -2.97
CA VAL A 46 11.60 -3.85 -4.09
C VAL A 46 12.63 -4.91 -3.65
N TYR A 47 13.33 -4.69 -2.54
CA TYR A 47 14.40 -5.59 -2.13
C TYR A 47 13.92 -7.01 -1.80
N PRO A 48 12.85 -7.20 -1.01
CA PRO A 48 12.30 -8.54 -0.81
C PRO A 48 11.82 -9.17 -2.12
N SER A 49 11.22 -8.39 -3.03
CA SER A 49 10.79 -8.88 -4.34
C SER A 49 11.97 -9.36 -5.19
N MET A 50 13.13 -8.67 -5.15
CA MET A 50 14.35 -9.10 -5.84
C MET A 50 14.91 -10.41 -5.26
N ILE A 51 14.94 -10.52 -3.94
CA ILE A 51 15.55 -11.65 -3.25
C ILE A 51 14.66 -12.90 -3.36
N PHE A 52 13.41 -12.77 -2.98
CA PHE A 52 12.47 -13.89 -2.92
C PHE A 52 11.85 -14.21 -4.29
N GLY A 53 11.66 -13.21 -5.14
CA GLY A 53 11.24 -13.39 -6.53
C GLY A 53 12.21 -14.24 -7.34
N LYS A 54 13.51 -14.18 -7.04
CA LYS A 54 14.52 -15.08 -7.64
C LYS A 54 14.25 -16.56 -7.33
N VAL A 55 13.74 -16.87 -6.14
CA VAL A 55 13.35 -18.24 -5.78
C VAL A 55 12.11 -18.65 -6.56
N MET A 56 11.07 -17.79 -6.58
CA MET A 56 9.84 -18.03 -7.35
C MET A 56 10.12 -18.20 -8.84
N ALA A 57 11.04 -17.40 -9.41
CA ALA A 57 11.46 -17.52 -10.81
C ALA A 57 12.05 -18.89 -11.14
N LYS A 58 12.87 -19.48 -10.24
CA LYS A 58 13.39 -20.85 -10.38
C LYS A 58 12.29 -21.90 -10.27
N GLN A 59 11.31 -21.69 -9.38
CA GLN A 59 10.16 -22.57 -9.19
C GLN A 59 9.17 -22.48 -10.37
N LYS A 60 9.19 -21.38 -11.13
CA LYS A 60 8.15 -20.97 -12.10
C LYS A 60 6.75 -20.89 -11.48
N LYS A 61 6.68 -20.63 -10.18
CA LYS A 61 5.44 -20.53 -9.42
C LYS A 61 5.62 -19.60 -8.21
N GLY A 62 4.61 -18.76 -7.95
CA GLY A 62 4.60 -17.87 -6.79
C GLY A 62 3.53 -16.79 -6.87
N CYS A 63 3.28 -16.16 -5.75
CA CYS A 63 2.39 -15.01 -5.64
C CYS A 63 3.05 -13.90 -4.82
N ILE A 64 3.14 -12.71 -5.38
CA ILE A 64 3.65 -11.52 -4.68
C ILE A 64 2.49 -10.56 -4.50
N ILE A 65 2.25 -10.13 -3.26
CA ILE A 65 1.28 -9.10 -2.92
C ILE A 65 2.00 -7.91 -2.30
N ASN A 66 1.91 -6.78 -2.96
CA ASN A 66 2.44 -5.51 -2.47
C ASN A 66 1.35 -4.71 -1.76
N VAL A 67 1.73 -3.95 -0.73
CA VAL A 67 0.82 -3.02 -0.08
C VAL A 67 1.12 -1.61 -0.54
N SER A 68 0.28 -1.11 -1.47
CA SER A 68 0.26 0.28 -1.89
C SER A 68 -0.62 1.11 -0.92
N SER A 69 -1.41 2.02 -1.41
CA SER A 69 -2.31 2.89 -0.63
C SER A 69 -3.25 3.63 -1.56
N MET A 70 -4.34 4.17 -1.00
CA MET A 70 -5.15 5.19 -1.67
C MET A 70 -4.34 6.43 -2.07
N ALA A 71 -3.21 6.68 -1.42
CA ALA A 71 -2.25 7.74 -1.79
C ALA A 71 -1.69 7.57 -3.21
N ALA A 72 -1.77 6.38 -3.80
CA ALA A 72 -1.35 6.15 -5.19
C ALA A 72 -2.44 6.53 -6.21
N TYR A 73 -3.69 6.63 -5.81
CA TYR A 73 -4.80 7.06 -6.68
C TYR A 73 -5.03 8.57 -6.63
N SER A 74 -4.86 9.16 -5.45
CA SER A 74 -5.03 10.61 -5.28
C SER A 74 -4.11 11.14 -4.19
N ALA A 75 -3.67 12.39 -4.34
CA ALA A 75 -2.78 13.02 -3.37
C ALA A 75 -3.45 13.09 -1.98
N ILE A 76 -2.80 12.48 -0.99
CA ILE A 76 -3.16 12.64 0.41
C ILE A 76 -2.35 13.80 0.98
N THR A 77 -3.03 14.77 1.57
CA THR A 77 -2.41 15.96 2.16
C THR A 77 -1.39 15.62 3.23
N ARG A 78 -0.35 16.44 3.35
CA ARG A 78 0.66 16.42 4.41
C ARG A 78 1.70 15.28 4.32
N VAL A 79 1.57 14.32 3.43
CA VAL A 79 2.46 13.14 3.36
C VAL A 79 3.04 12.93 1.94
N PRO A 80 3.80 13.90 1.41
CA PRO A 80 4.23 13.88 0.00
C PRO A 80 5.15 12.70 -0.32
N GLY A 81 6.14 12.42 0.53
CA GLY A 81 7.10 11.32 0.32
C GLY A 81 6.43 9.94 0.40
N TYR A 82 5.50 9.75 1.33
CA TYR A 82 4.70 8.53 1.41
C TYR A 82 3.85 8.34 0.14
N SER A 83 3.15 9.39 -0.31
CA SER A 83 2.29 9.33 -1.51
C SER A 83 3.11 9.00 -2.76
N ALA A 84 4.26 9.64 -2.95
CA ALA A 84 5.17 9.36 -4.04
C ALA A 84 5.66 7.91 -4.02
N ALA A 85 6.09 7.41 -2.86
CA ALA A 85 6.56 6.03 -2.72
C ALA A 85 5.46 4.99 -2.98
N LYS A 86 4.22 5.22 -2.50
CA LYS A 86 3.10 4.30 -2.75
C LYS A 86 2.64 4.29 -4.20
N THR A 87 2.77 5.41 -4.92
CA THR A 87 2.58 5.47 -6.38
C THR A 87 3.67 4.68 -7.10
N ALA A 88 4.93 4.81 -6.66
CA ALA A 88 6.03 4.03 -7.20
C ALA A 88 5.84 2.51 -6.98
N VAL A 89 5.34 2.09 -5.81
CA VAL A 89 5.00 0.68 -5.53
C VAL A 89 3.89 0.18 -6.46
N ALA A 90 2.88 1.00 -6.75
CA ALA A 90 1.81 0.63 -7.68
C ALA A 90 2.36 0.38 -9.09
N ASN A 91 3.17 1.29 -9.61
CA ASN A 91 3.81 1.13 -10.94
C ASN A 91 4.80 -0.04 -10.96
N PHE A 92 5.62 -0.20 -9.91
CA PHE A 92 6.53 -1.34 -9.75
C PHE A 92 5.79 -2.68 -9.79
N THR A 93 4.60 -2.75 -9.18
CA THR A 93 3.75 -3.96 -9.21
C THR A 93 3.37 -4.33 -10.63
N GLN A 94 2.96 -3.36 -11.45
CA GLN A 94 2.59 -3.58 -12.86
C GLN A 94 3.80 -4.01 -13.70
N TRP A 95 4.92 -3.32 -13.50
CA TRP A 95 6.16 -3.67 -14.19
C TRP A 95 6.62 -5.08 -13.85
N LEU A 96 6.67 -5.42 -12.55
CA LEU A 96 7.13 -6.73 -12.11
C LEU A 96 6.19 -7.85 -12.55
N ALA A 97 4.88 -7.62 -12.56
CA ALA A 97 3.89 -8.57 -13.06
C ALA A 97 4.15 -8.93 -14.53
N SER A 98 4.37 -7.92 -15.37
CA SER A 98 4.69 -8.12 -16.79
C SER A 98 6.02 -8.82 -16.98
N GLU A 99 7.07 -8.42 -16.25
CA GLU A 99 8.40 -9.01 -16.31
C GLU A 99 8.38 -10.50 -15.95
N MET A 100 7.66 -10.84 -14.85
CA MET A 100 7.56 -12.24 -14.40
C MET A 100 6.80 -13.11 -15.41
N ALA A 101 5.67 -12.62 -15.94
CA ALA A 101 4.87 -13.34 -16.91
C ALA A 101 5.64 -13.58 -18.24
N LEU A 102 6.30 -12.55 -18.75
CA LEU A 102 7.06 -12.64 -20.00
C LEU A 102 8.27 -13.58 -19.91
N LYS A 103 8.95 -13.63 -18.77
CA LYS A 103 10.18 -14.41 -18.62
C LYS A 103 9.98 -15.79 -18.05
N TYR A 104 8.97 -16.00 -17.21
CA TYR A 104 8.81 -17.25 -16.45
C TYR A 104 7.47 -17.94 -16.68
N GLY A 105 6.57 -17.34 -17.48
CA GLY A 105 5.23 -17.89 -17.77
C GLY A 105 4.18 -17.43 -16.76
N ASP A 106 3.01 -18.05 -16.79
CA ASP A 106 1.81 -17.65 -16.05
C ASP A 106 1.77 -18.09 -14.58
N GLY A 107 2.76 -18.85 -14.13
CA GLY A 107 2.80 -19.40 -12.77
C GLY A 107 3.19 -18.40 -11.68
N ILE A 108 3.66 -17.18 -12.03
CA ILE A 108 4.04 -16.15 -11.04
C ILE A 108 3.15 -14.93 -11.23
N ARG A 109 2.38 -14.59 -10.20
CA ARG A 109 1.49 -13.45 -10.21
C ARG A 109 1.96 -12.37 -9.23
N VAL A 110 1.83 -11.11 -9.62
CA VAL A 110 2.22 -9.96 -8.79
C VAL A 110 1.07 -8.97 -8.79
N ASN A 111 0.49 -8.71 -7.62
CA ASN A 111 -0.61 -7.77 -7.46
C ASN A 111 -0.36 -6.86 -6.26
N ALA A 112 -1.16 -5.83 -6.11
CA ALA A 112 -1.16 -4.96 -4.95
C ALA A 112 -2.56 -4.78 -4.37
N ILE A 113 -2.63 -4.58 -3.07
CA ILE A 113 -3.79 -3.98 -2.42
C ILE A 113 -3.52 -2.50 -2.17
N ALA A 114 -4.57 -1.69 -2.21
CA ALA A 114 -4.53 -0.27 -1.89
C ALA A 114 -5.53 0.04 -0.76
N PRO A 115 -5.09 -0.11 0.51
CA PRO A 115 -5.95 0.18 1.64
C PRO A 115 -6.34 1.67 1.69
N GLY A 116 -7.59 1.94 2.06
CA GLY A 116 -8.08 3.24 2.45
C GLY A 116 -7.65 3.61 3.86
N PHE A 117 -8.59 4.09 4.65
CA PHE A 117 -8.32 4.49 6.02
C PHE A 117 -8.78 3.41 7.02
N PHE A 118 -7.79 2.83 7.69
CA PHE A 118 -7.94 1.84 8.76
C PHE A 118 -7.32 2.42 10.04
N ILE A 119 -7.95 2.22 11.18
CA ILE A 119 -7.36 2.67 12.45
C ILE A 119 -6.34 1.63 12.91
N GLY A 120 -5.07 2.01 12.93
CA GLY A 120 -3.97 1.23 13.46
C GLY A 120 -3.12 2.07 14.42
N ASP A 121 -2.12 1.47 15.05
CA ASP A 121 -1.28 2.15 16.05
C ASP A 121 -0.55 3.38 15.48
N GLN A 122 -0.14 3.32 14.20
CA GLN A 122 0.58 4.41 13.54
C GLN A 122 -0.26 5.68 13.34
N ASN A 123 -1.57 5.54 13.12
CA ASN A 123 -2.43 6.66 12.74
C ASN A 123 -3.52 6.99 13.77
N ARG A 124 -3.66 6.19 14.82
CA ARG A 124 -4.69 6.40 15.86
C ARG A 124 -4.66 7.81 16.40
N ARG A 125 -3.47 8.34 16.75
CA ARG A 125 -3.31 9.70 17.31
C ARG A 125 -3.75 10.81 16.35
N VAL A 126 -3.75 10.56 15.05
CA VAL A 126 -4.15 11.53 14.02
C VAL A 126 -5.63 11.45 13.72
N LEU A 127 -6.26 10.33 14.04
CA LEU A 127 -7.66 10.04 13.72
C LEU A 127 -8.59 10.10 14.94
N ILE A 128 -8.09 9.76 16.12
CA ILE A 128 -8.89 9.66 17.34
C ILE A 128 -8.27 10.56 18.42
N ASN A 129 -9.10 11.43 19.00
CA ASN A 129 -8.74 12.26 20.15
C ASN A 129 -8.53 11.40 21.40
N PRO A 130 -7.84 11.91 22.45
CA PRO A 130 -7.65 11.18 23.70
C PRO A 130 -8.95 10.78 24.42
N ASP A 131 -10.03 11.51 24.20
CA ASP A 131 -11.37 11.24 24.73
C ASP A 131 -12.17 10.20 23.91
N GLY A 132 -11.57 9.66 22.84
CA GLY A 132 -12.20 8.69 21.95
C GLY A 132 -13.02 9.32 20.81
N SER A 133 -13.19 10.62 20.79
CA SER A 133 -13.90 11.32 19.71
C SER A 133 -13.07 11.39 18.41
N LEU A 134 -13.76 11.62 17.29
CA LEU A 134 -13.11 11.78 15.99
C LEU A 134 -12.40 13.13 15.88
N THR A 135 -11.17 13.13 15.38
CA THR A 135 -10.49 14.38 15.02
C THR A 135 -11.16 15.04 13.81
N ASP A 136 -10.88 16.31 13.56
CA ASP A 136 -11.38 16.99 12.35
C ASP A 136 -10.83 16.37 11.06
N ARG A 137 -9.63 15.80 11.11
CA ARG A 137 -9.11 14.99 10.01
C ARG A 137 -9.98 13.77 9.75
N SER A 138 -10.37 13.05 10.79
CA SER A 138 -11.25 11.88 10.68
C SER A 138 -12.60 12.24 10.08
N LYS A 139 -13.22 13.33 10.53
CA LYS A 139 -14.48 13.81 9.96
C LYS A 139 -14.36 14.08 8.46
N LYS A 140 -13.27 14.75 8.03
CA LYS A 140 -13.00 15.00 6.60
C LYS A 140 -12.79 13.72 5.80
N VAL A 141 -12.08 12.74 6.36
CA VAL A 141 -11.86 11.42 5.73
C VAL A 141 -13.19 10.68 5.58
N LEU A 142 -13.98 10.61 6.64
CA LEU A 142 -15.27 9.91 6.62
C LEU A 142 -16.28 10.57 5.68
N ALA A 143 -16.32 11.90 5.64
CA ALA A 143 -17.18 12.63 4.68
C ALA A 143 -16.84 12.28 3.21
N LYS A 144 -15.60 11.87 2.94
CA LYS A 144 -15.14 11.44 1.61
C LYS A 144 -15.21 9.92 1.41
N THR A 145 -15.60 9.17 2.43
CA THR A 145 -15.73 7.71 2.38
C THR A 145 -17.20 7.32 2.33
N PRO A 146 -17.75 6.85 1.20
CA PRO A 146 -19.19 6.53 1.07
C PRO A 146 -19.72 5.57 2.13
N MET A 147 -18.93 4.58 2.56
CA MET A 147 -19.32 3.69 3.67
C MET A 147 -19.34 4.37 5.03
N ASN A 148 -18.89 5.63 5.13
CA ASN A 148 -18.92 6.49 6.33
C ASN A 148 -18.37 5.85 7.61
N ARG A 149 -17.35 5.02 7.47
CA ARG A 149 -16.61 4.39 8.57
C ARG A 149 -15.17 4.12 8.17
N PHE A 150 -14.30 3.93 9.16
CA PHE A 150 -12.99 3.33 8.96
C PHE A 150 -13.12 1.83 8.69
N GLY A 151 -12.17 1.28 7.94
CA GLY A 151 -12.07 -0.16 7.75
C GLY A 151 -11.56 -0.87 9.02
N ASP A 152 -12.01 -2.10 9.25
CA ASP A 152 -11.38 -3.04 10.18
C ASP A 152 -10.22 -3.73 9.44
N ILE A 153 -9.07 -3.88 10.10
CA ILE A 153 -7.87 -4.50 9.51
C ILE A 153 -8.17 -5.92 8.98
N LYS A 154 -9.08 -6.63 9.61
CA LYS A 154 -9.53 -7.96 9.17
C LYS A 154 -10.20 -7.95 7.79
N GLU A 155 -10.76 -6.81 7.37
CA GLU A 155 -11.39 -6.67 6.05
C GLU A 155 -10.38 -6.70 4.89
N LEU A 156 -9.09 -6.54 5.18
CA LEU A 156 -8.02 -6.72 4.19
C LEU A 156 -7.79 -8.21 3.85
N ASN A 157 -8.09 -9.11 4.80
CA ASN A 157 -7.74 -10.54 4.68
C ASN A 157 -8.42 -11.20 3.47
N GLY A 158 -9.70 -10.93 3.22
CA GLY A 158 -10.43 -11.51 2.09
C GLY A 158 -9.82 -11.17 0.74
N ALA A 159 -9.41 -9.93 0.56
CA ALA A 159 -8.74 -9.47 -0.67
C ALA A 159 -7.37 -10.14 -0.86
N VAL A 160 -6.56 -10.22 0.22
CA VAL A 160 -5.26 -10.90 0.18
C VAL A 160 -5.44 -12.39 -0.11
N GLN A 161 -6.37 -13.07 0.56
CA GLN A 161 -6.67 -14.47 0.32
C GLN A 161 -7.12 -14.73 -1.12
N PHE A 162 -8.03 -13.89 -1.65
CA PHE A 162 -8.45 -13.98 -3.05
C PHE A 162 -7.25 -13.86 -3.99
N LEU A 163 -6.45 -12.81 -3.86
CA LEU A 163 -5.30 -12.59 -4.73
C LEU A 163 -4.22 -13.67 -4.63
N CYS A 164 -4.10 -14.35 -3.48
CA CYS A 164 -3.18 -15.48 -3.28
C CYS A 164 -3.73 -16.81 -3.79
N SER A 165 -5.04 -16.92 -4.02
CA SER A 165 -5.70 -18.18 -4.38
C SER A 165 -5.74 -18.44 -5.89
N GLU A 166 -6.12 -19.66 -6.28
CA GLU A 166 -6.36 -20.04 -7.68
C GLU A 166 -7.56 -19.28 -8.30
N ALA A 167 -8.47 -18.74 -7.48
CA ALA A 167 -9.56 -17.90 -7.97
C ALA A 167 -9.04 -16.61 -8.66
N ALA A 168 -7.80 -16.21 -8.40
CA ALA A 168 -7.13 -15.09 -9.02
C ALA A 168 -6.08 -15.52 -10.07
N SER A 169 -6.18 -16.74 -10.64
CA SER A 169 -5.18 -17.30 -11.56
C SER A 169 -4.91 -16.44 -12.80
N PHE A 170 -5.89 -15.65 -13.24
CA PHE A 170 -5.74 -14.73 -14.38
C PHE A 170 -5.64 -13.25 -13.94
N VAL A 171 -5.32 -12.99 -12.66
CA VAL A 171 -5.17 -11.65 -12.09
C VAL A 171 -3.70 -11.40 -11.78
N THR A 172 -3.04 -10.54 -12.57
CA THR A 172 -1.67 -10.07 -12.33
C THR A 172 -1.54 -8.60 -12.75
N GLY A 173 -0.72 -7.82 -12.07
CA GLY A 173 -0.54 -6.39 -12.29
C GLY A 173 -1.68 -5.52 -11.74
N ALA A 174 -2.66 -6.10 -11.07
CA ALA A 174 -3.79 -5.38 -10.52
C ALA A 174 -3.42 -4.63 -9.23
N MET A 175 -4.05 -3.47 -9.02
CA MET A 175 -4.08 -2.78 -7.74
C MET A 175 -5.54 -2.74 -7.27
N LEU A 176 -5.85 -3.47 -6.20
CA LEU A 176 -7.20 -3.63 -5.66
C LEU A 176 -7.43 -2.63 -4.51
N PRO A 177 -8.30 -1.62 -4.68
CA PRO A 177 -8.67 -0.72 -3.59
C PRO A 177 -9.57 -1.44 -2.57
N ILE A 178 -9.29 -1.19 -1.29
CA ILE A 178 -10.09 -1.65 -0.15
C ILE A 178 -10.27 -0.43 0.76
N ASP A 179 -11.24 0.41 0.43
CA ASP A 179 -11.26 1.80 0.90
C ASP A 179 -12.65 2.36 1.24
N GLY A 180 -13.67 1.52 1.28
CA GLY A 180 -15.04 1.95 1.56
C GLY A 180 -15.64 2.91 0.53
N GLY A 181 -15.08 2.89 -0.70
CA GLY A 181 -15.52 3.75 -1.80
C GLY A 181 -14.80 5.10 -1.89
N PHE A 182 -13.77 5.32 -1.06
CA PHE A 182 -13.05 6.59 -1.01
C PHE A 182 -12.48 7.02 -2.37
N SER A 183 -11.91 6.09 -3.15
CA SER A 183 -11.34 6.39 -4.47
C SER A 183 -12.38 6.53 -5.57
N ALA A 184 -13.54 5.93 -5.39
CA ALA A 184 -14.61 5.95 -6.40
C ALA A 184 -15.52 7.20 -6.29
N PHE A 185 -15.45 7.91 -5.16
CA PHE A 185 -16.34 9.04 -4.87
C PHE A 185 -15.73 10.36 -5.34
N SER A 186 -16.44 11.09 -6.18
CA SER A 186 -15.98 12.34 -6.80
C SER A 186 -16.67 13.61 -6.28
N GLY A 187 -17.60 13.53 -5.33
CA GLY A 187 -18.19 14.75 -4.79
C GLY A 187 -19.36 14.54 -3.93
#